data_2519bd3d5956dbbc712e40a112b68e3b
#
_entry.id   2519bd3d5956dbbc712e40a112b68e3b
#
_cell.length_a   1.000
_cell.length_b   1.000
_cell.length_c   1.000
_cell.angle_alpha   90.00
_cell.angle_beta   90.00
_cell.angle_gamma   90.00
#
_symmetry.space_group_name_H-M   'P 1'
#
loop_
_entity.id
_entity.type
_entity.pdbx_description
1 polymer ?
#
loop_
_entity_poly.entity_id
_entity_poly.type
_entity_poly.pdbx_seq_one_letter_code
_entity_poly.pdbx_strand_id
1 'polypeptide(L)'
;IIVEMQEKLASLPDAEFVGESKKTLTVDVLVVGAGPAGLCAALESAAQGASVLLVDENQCVGGQLIKQTHKFFGSKQERAGTRGIDIAKELETDVQKLQQEGKIQVMTDATVIGYYESEKKHRFGVVQRCEYESTLYDVRADAAILACGAMENMLLFPGNDLPGVYGAGAVQTLMNVYGVKPGERVLMVGAGNVGLIVSYQLLQAGIAVD
;
A
#
# COMPACT_ATOMS: atom_id res chain seq x y z
N ILE A 1 -20.12 -6.75 -28.43
CA ILE A 1 -19.63 -6.95 -27.05
C ILE A 1 -19.96 -5.72 -26.19
N ILE A 2 -19.53 -4.49 -26.54
CA ILE A 2 -19.80 -3.30 -25.73
C ILE A 2 -21.31 -3.00 -25.66
N VAL A 3 -22.02 -3.08 -26.75
CA VAL A 3 -23.49 -2.86 -26.79
C VAL A 3 -24.21 -3.94 -25.98
N GLU A 4 -23.85 -5.21 -26.13
CA GLU A 4 -24.39 -6.31 -25.33
C GLU A 4 -24.11 -6.17 -23.82
N MET A 5 -22.95 -5.63 -23.44
CA MET A 5 -22.65 -5.35 -22.05
C MET A 5 -23.48 -4.18 -21.50
N GLN A 6 -23.72 -3.14 -22.31
CA GLN A 6 -24.59 -2.03 -21.95
C GLN A 6 -26.03 -2.46 -21.77
N GLU A 7 -26.56 -3.30 -22.68
CA GLU A 7 -27.92 -3.87 -22.59
C GLU A 7 -28.05 -4.81 -21.37
N LYS A 8 -27.03 -5.62 -21.09
CA LYS A 8 -26.99 -6.45 -19.88
C LYS A 8 -26.89 -5.63 -18.58
N LEU A 9 -26.09 -4.55 -18.55
CA LEU A 9 -26.05 -3.63 -17.40
C LEU A 9 -27.41 -2.93 -17.20
N ALA A 10 -28.09 -2.51 -18.27
CA ALA A 10 -29.40 -1.87 -18.20
C ALA A 10 -30.53 -2.82 -17.80
N SER A 11 -30.33 -4.14 -17.96
CA SER A 11 -31.30 -5.18 -17.58
C SER A 11 -31.06 -5.77 -16.19
N LEU A 12 -29.95 -5.41 -15.53
CA LEU A 12 -29.75 -5.76 -14.12
C LEU A 12 -30.78 -4.98 -13.30
N PRO A 13 -31.52 -5.64 -12.37
CA PRO A 13 -32.34 -4.90 -11.43
C PRO A 13 -31.40 -3.89 -10.73
N ASP A 14 -31.94 -2.66 -10.52
CA ASP A 14 -31.26 -1.69 -9.69
C ASP A 14 -30.80 -2.42 -8.45
N ALA A 15 -29.48 -2.53 -8.28
CA ALA A 15 -28.94 -3.14 -7.10
C ALA A 15 -29.49 -2.30 -5.94
N GLU A 16 -30.45 -2.86 -5.19
CA GLU A 16 -30.76 -2.28 -3.91
C GLU A 16 -29.45 -2.25 -3.16
N PHE A 17 -28.88 -1.07 -3.03
CA PHE A 17 -27.74 -0.81 -2.18
C PHE A 17 -28.20 -1.20 -0.78
N VAL A 18 -27.95 -2.43 -0.40
CA VAL A 18 -28.21 -2.94 0.94
C VAL A 18 -27.29 -2.13 1.85
N GLY A 19 -27.87 -1.12 2.44
CA GLY A 19 -27.40 -0.19 3.41
C GLY A 19 -25.90 -0.12 3.62
N GLU A 20 -25.22 0.82 2.98
CA GLU A 20 -23.90 1.26 3.40
C GLU A 20 -23.94 1.62 4.88
N SER A 21 -23.24 0.86 5.70
CA SER A 21 -23.04 1.26 7.09
C SER A 21 -22.06 2.42 7.10
N LYS A 22 -22.57 3.64 6.99
CA LYS A 22 -21.76 4.84 7.14
C LYS A 22 -21.35 4.99 8.59
N LYS A 23 -20.06 4.85 8.87
CA LYS A 23 -19.48 5.05 10.20
C LYS A 23 -18.72 6.37 10.24
N THR A 24 -18.80 7.08 11.34
CA THR A 24 -18.01 8.29 11.57
C THR A 24 -16.88 7.98 12.54
N LEU A 25 -15.65 8.34 12.15
CA LEU A 25 -14.46 8.27 13.01
C LEU A 25 -13.92 9.67 13.22
N THR A 26 -13.46 9.96 14.44
CA THR A 26 -12.80 11.23 14.75
C THR A 26 -11.48 10.93 15.42
N VAL A 27 -10.41 11.52 14.90
CA VAL A 27 -9.03 11.35 15.37
C VAL A 27 -8.31 12.70 15.34
N ASP A 28 -7.17 12.80 16.02
CA ASP A 28 -6.32 13.97 15.93
C ASP A 28 -5.53 13.96 14.62
N VAL A 29 -4.96 12.80 14.25
CA VAL A 29 -4.14 12.66 13.03
C VAL A 29 -4.62 11.51 12.18
N LEU A 30 -4.90 11.77 10.90
CA LEU A 30 -5.06 10.75 9.87
C LEU A 30 -3.73 10.58 9.12
N VAL A 31 -3.23 9.35 9.06
CA VAL A 31 -2.06 9.00 8.23
C VAL A 31 -2.53 8.12 7.08
N VAL A 32 -2.30 8.57 5.85
CA VAL A 32 -2.68 7.88 4.61
C VAL A 32 -1.45 7.21 3.99
N GLY A 33 -1.45 5.89 4.01
CA GLY A 33 -0.35 5.04 3.57
C GLY A 33 0.46 4.49 4.76
N ALA A 34 0.52 3.16 4.90
CA ALA A 34 1.27 2.46 5.94
C ALA A 34 2.62 1.90 5.43
N GLY A 35 3.25 2.60 4.48
CA GLY A 35 4.65 2.40 4.15
C GLY A 35 5.58 2.92 5.25
N PRO A 36 6.92 2.86 5.06
CA PRO A 36 7.88 3.28 6.10
C PRO A 36 7.63 4.70 6.61
N ALA A 37 7.34 5.64 5.72
CA ALA A 37 7.06 7.03 6.08
C ALA A 37 5.81 7.16 6.95
N GLY A 38 4.70 6.48 6.55
CA GLY A 38 3.46 6.53 7.30
C GLY A 38 3.55 5.81 8.64
N LEU A 39 4.23 4.67 8.71
CA LEU A 39 4.48 3.98 9.98
C LEU A 39 5.26 4.85 10.97
N CYS A 40 6.36 5.46 10.52
CA CYS A 40 7.13 6.38 11.36
C CYS A 40 6.31 7.61 11.79
N ALA A 41 5.52 8.18 10.86
CA ALA A 41 4.65 9.31 11.17
C ALA A 41 3.57 8.97 12.20
N ALA A 42 2.96 7.78 12.09
CA ALA A 42 1.96 7.31 13.04
C ALA A 42 2.58 7.07 14.43
N LEU A 43 3.75 6.44 14.50
CA LEU A 43 4.47 6.21 15.74
C LEU A 43 4.83 7.52 16.44
N GLU A 44 5.39 8.47 15.69
CA GLU A 44 5.78 9.78 16.25
C GLU A 44 4.55 10.58 16.70
N SER A 45 3.49 10.63 15.90
CA SER A 45 2.26 11.32 16.28
C SER A 45 1.65 10.74 17.56
N ALA A 46 1.62 9.41 17.69
CA ALA A 46 1.11 8.74 18.88
C ALA A 46 2.03 8.95 20.11
N ALA A 47 3.35 9.05 19.90
CA ALA A 47 4.30 9.37 20.97
C ALA A 47 4.09 10.78 21.52
N GLN A 48 3.63 11.72 20.70
CA GLN A 48 3.25 13.08 21.10
C GLN A 48 1.84 13.15 21.74
N GLY A 49 1.16 12.02 21.89
CA GLY A 49 -0.12 11.91 22.57
C GLY A 49 -1.35 12.05 21.66
N ALA A 50 -1.17 12.11 20.34
CA ALA A 50 -2.28 12.18 19.39
C ALA A 50 -2.96 10.81 19.24
N SER A 51 -4.28 10.81 19.07
CA SER A 51 -5.02 9.67 18.55
C SER A 51 -4.82 9.58 17.05
N VAL A 52 -4.38 8.42 16.56
CA VAL A 52 -3.98 8.24 15.16
C VAL A 52 -4.83 7.20 14.46
N LEU A 53 -5.31 7.53 13.26
CA LEU A 53 -5.84 6.56 12.31
C LEU A 53 -4.82 6.38 11.17
N LEU A 54 -4.29 5.17 11.04
CA LEU A 54 -3.39 4.78 9.95
C LEU A 54 -4.17 3.94 8.93
N VAL A 55 -4.23 4.41 7.68
CA VAL A 55 -5.02 3.79 6.60
C VAL A 55 -4.10 3.34 5.48
N ASP A 56 -4.27 2.10 5.00
CA ASP A 56 -3.55 1.58 3.83
C ASP A 56 -4.48 0.76 2.92
N GLU A 57 -4.27 0.86 1.61
CA GLU A 57 -5.04 0.12 0.60
C GLU A 57 -4.66 -1.37 0.53
N ASN A 58 -3.49 -1.74 1.02
CA ASN A 58 -3.00 -3.10 1.03
C ASN A 58 -3.50 -3.86 2.27
N GLN A 59 -3.40 -5.19 2.22
CA GLN A 59 -3.81 -6.09 3.31
C GLN A 59 -2.85 -6.06 4.50
N CYS A 60 -1.60 -5.60 4.28
CA CYS A 60 -0.59 -5.53 5.32
C CYS A 60 0.16 -4.20 5.25
N VAL A 61 0.65 -3.77 6.40
CA VAL A 61 1.49 -2.59 6.54
C VAL A 61 2.93 -2.88 6.09
N GLY A 62 3.75 -1.83 5.90
CA GLY A 62 5.16 -1.92 5.53
C GLY A 62 5.46 -1.42 4.11
N GLY A 63 4.43 -1.28 3.26
CA GLY A 63 4.54 -0.72 1.92
C GLY A 63 5.65 -1.36 1.08
N GLN A 64 6.54 -0.57 0.50
CA GLN A 64 7.61 -1.10 -0.35
C GLN A 64 8.65 -1.95 0.40
N LEU A 65 8.79 -1.82 1.71
CA LEU A 65 9.78 -2.59 2.49
C LEU A 65 9.50 -4.08 2.53
N ILE A 66 8.23 -4.50 2.49
CA ILE A 66 7.85 -5.93 2.63
C ILE A 66 8.39 -6.82 1.51
N LYS A 67 8.75 -6.26 0.37
CA LYS A 67 9.32 -6.97 -0.78
C LYS A 67 10.81 -6.78 -0.96
N GLN A 68 11.47 -6.02 -0.07
CA GLN A 68 12.86 -5.68 -0.20
C GLN A 68 13.74 -6.54 0.71
N THR A 69 14.32 -7.59 0.12
CA THR A 69 15.16 -8.58 0.80
C THR A 69 16.63 -8.14 0.89
N HIS A 70 17.01 -7.04 0.24
CA HIS A 70 18.37 -6.49 0.27
C HIS A 70 18.61 -5.57 1.49
N LYS A 71 19.88 -5.22 1.73
CA LYS A 71 20.33 -4.50 2.93
C LYS A 71 20.80 -3.06 2.64
N PHE A 72 20.32 -2.43 1.57
CA PHE A 72 20.79 -1.10 1.13
C PHE A 72 19.97 0.04 1.70
N PHE A 73 19.66 -0.04 3.00
CA PHE A 73 18.85 0.97 3.67
C PHE A 73 19.63 1.67 4.77
N GLY A 74 19.14 2.86 5.09
CA GLY A 74 19.57 3.62 6.24
C GLY A 74 20.97 4.23 6.11
N SER A 75 21.39 4.83 7.20
CA SER A 75 22.72 5.38 7.41
C SER A 75 23.44 4.57 8.48
N LYS A 76 24.69 4.94 8.82
CA LYS A 76 25.42 4.29 9.91
C LYS A 76 24.70 4.38 11.27
N GLN A 77 23.84 5.38 11.44
CA GLN A 77 23.07 5.61 12.67
C GLN A 77 21.68 5.01 12.61
N GLU A 78 21.18 4.69 11.42
CA GLU A 78 19.81 4.30 11.17
C GLU A 78 19.73 3.01 10.36
N ARG A 79 19.68 1.87 11.04
CA ARG A 79 19.37 0.53 10.46
C ARG A 79 20.24 0.08 9.28
N ALA A 80 21.44 0.65 9.10
CA ALA A 80 22.36 0.24 8.04
C ALA A 80 22.66 -1.26 8.11
N GLY A 81 22.55 -1.95 6.98
CA GLY A 81 22.79 -3.39 6.90
C GLY A 81 21.60 -4.27 7.33
N THR A 82 20.45 -3.70 7.67
CA THR A 82 19.20 -4.41 7.92
C THR A 82 18.42 -4.57 6.61
N ARG A 83 17.76 -5.69 6.40
CA ARG A 83 16.92 -5.90 5.21
C ARG A 83 15.64 -5.09 5.34
N GLY A 84 15.10 -4.62 4.20
CA GLY A 84 13.83 -3.86 4.19
C GLY A 84 12.69 -4.62 4.86
N ILE A 85 12.55 -5.91 4.60
CA ILE A 85 11.54 -6.75 5.24
C ILE A 85 11.68 -6.82 6.76
N ASP A 86 12.89 -6.80 7.29
CA ASP A 86 13.12 -6.84 8.75
C ASP A 86 12.77 -5.48 9.37
N ILE A 87 13.10 -4.37 8.68
CA ILE A 87 12.69 -3.02 9.08
C ILE A 87 11.15 -2.90 9.11
N ALA A 88 10.46 -3.44 8.11
CA ALA A 88 9.00 -3.44 8.08
C ALA A 88 8.40 -4.13 9.30
N LYS A 89 8.93 -5.30 9.67
CA LYS A 89 8.48 -6.07 10.83
C LYS A 89 8.71 -5.36 12.16
N GLU A 90 9.85 -4.68 12.30
CA GLU A 90 10.13 -3.87 13.49
C GLU A 90 9.10 -2.75 13.64
N LEU A 91 8.88 -1.96 12.58
CA LEU A 91 7.90 -0.87 12.58
C LEU A 91 6.47 -1.37 12.82
N GLU A 92 6.09 -2.47 12.20
CA GLU A 92 4.80 -3.12 12.42
C GLU A 92 4.62 -3.51 13.90
N THR A 93 5.64 -4.13 14.49
CA THR A 93 5.62 -4.52 15.91
C THR A 93 5.41 -3.33 16.83
N ASP A 94 6.06 -2.20 16.54
CA ASP A 94 5.93 -1.00 17.35
C ASP A 94 4.53 -0.36 17.18
N VAL A 95 3.98 -0.35 15.96
CA VAL A 95 2.60 0.09 15.73
C VAL A 95 1.59 -0.81 16.44
N GLN A 96 1.76 -2.14 16.40
CA GLN A 96 0.88 -3.10 17.07
C GLN A 96 0.84 -2.88 18.60
N LYS A 97 1.97 -2.53 19.23
CA LYS A 97 1.99 -2.17 20.66
C LYS A 97 1.11 -0.95 20.95
N LEU A 98 1.25 0.12 20.15
CA LEU A 98 0.44 1.34 20.32
C LEU A 98 -1.03 1.13 19.94
N GLN A 99 -1.31 0.19 19.06
CA GLN A 99 -2.67 -0.23 18.74
C GLN A 99 -3.32 -0.95 19.94
N GLN A 100 -2.59 -1.83 20.62
CA GLN A 100 -3.08 -2.49 21.85
C GLN A 100 -3.30 -1.48 22.98
N GLU A 101 -2.54 -0.39 23.01
CA GLU A 101 -2.72 0.73 23.96
C GLU A 101 -3.88 1.67 23.54
N GLY A 102 -4.51 1.45 22.40
CA GLY A 102 -5.59 2.29 21.87
C GLY A 102 -5.15 3.66 21.33
N LYS A 103 -3.84 3.87 21.11
CA LYS A 103 -3.29 5.13 20.59
C LYS A 103 -3.30 5.21 19.07
N ILE A 104 -3.14 4.08 18.39
CA ILE A 104 -3.20 3.97 16.94
C ILE A 104 -4.31 3.00 16.56
N GLN A 105 -5.16 3.39 15.63
CA GLN A 105 -6.05 2.48 14.93
C GLN A 105 -5.48 2.23 13.52
N VAL A 106 -5.32 0.97 13.13
CA VAL A 106 -4.86 0.57 11.78
C VAL A 106 -6.04 0.05 10.99
N MET A 107 -6.19 0.57 9.77
CA MET A 107 -7.17 0.09 8.78
C MET A 107 -6.44 -0.31 7.52
N THR A 108 -6.38 -1.60 7.26
CA THR A 108 -5.91 -2.20 6.00
C THR A 108 -7.09 -2.50 5.08
N ASP A 109 -6.82 -2.84 3.81
CA ASP A 109 -7.83 -2.96 2.75
C ASP A 109 -8.73 -1.72 2.67
N ALA A 110 -8.16 -0.54 2.95
CA ALA A 110 -8.89 0.70 3.12
C ALA A 110 -8.32 1.80 2.23
N THR A 111 -9.16 2.35 1.39
CA THR A 111 -8.78 3.39 0.42
C THR A 111 -9.40 4.73 0.80
N VAL A 112 -8.59 5.77 0.86
CA VAL A 112 -9.07 7.15 0.97
C VAL A 112 -9.55 7.61 -0.39
N ILE A 113 -10.86 7.82 -0.54
CA ILE A 113 -11.50 8.12 -1.82
C ILE A 113 -11.75 9.61 -2.07
N GLY A 114 -11.60 10.44 -1.03
CA GLY A 114 -11.82 11.87 -1.19
C GLY A 114 -11.48 12.69 0.05
N TYR A 115 -11.19 13.96 -0.19
CA TYR A 115 -11.07 15.00 0.80
C TYR A 115 -12.19 16.02 0.61
N TYR A 116 -12.81 16.40 1.71
CA TYR A 116 -13.94 17.33 1.73
C TYR A 116 -13.66 18.44 2.71
N GLU A 117 -13.76 19.67 2.25
CA GLU A 117 -13.57 20.83 3.09
C GLU A 117 -14.64 20.91 4.18
N SER A 118 -14.24 21.30 5.38
CA SER A 118 -15.11 21.45 6.54
C SER A 118 -14.60 22.58 7.42
N GLU A 119 -15.52 23.30 8.09
CA GLU A 119 -15.18 24.49 8.89
C GLU A 119 -14.30 24.21 10.13
N LYS A 120 -14.35 22.98 10.66
CA LYS A 120 -13.71 22.66 11.96
C LYS A 120 -12.64 21.60 11.90
N LYS A 121 -12.78 20.61 11.02
CA LYS A 121 -11.86 19.48 10.88
C LYS A 121 -11.70 19.10 9.42
N HIS A 122 -10.55 18.57 9.06
CA HIS A 122 -10.38 17.93 7.77
C HIS A 122 -11.27 16.69 7.68
N ARG A 123 -11.95 16.52 6.57
CA ARG A 123 -12.92 15.44 6.38
C ARG A 123 -12.52 14.57 5.20
N PHE A 124 -12.46 13.26 5.43
CA PHE A 124 -12.06 12.29 4.40
C PHE A 124 -13.11 11.18 4.28
N GLY A 125 -13.36 10.75 3.05
CA GLY A 125 -14.08 9.52 2.78
C GLY A 125 -13.09 8.37 2.70
N VAL A 126 -13.32 7.31 3.47
CA VAL A 126 -12.50 6.10 3.46
C VAL A 126 -13.41 4.90 3.23
N VAL A 127 -13.08 4.08 2.25
CA VAL A 127 -13.78 2.82 1.98
C VAL A 127 -12.89 1.68 2.43
N GLN A 128 -13.34 0.90 3.39
CA GLN A 128 -12.68 -0.33 3.80
C GLN A 128 -13.41 -1.52 3.19
N ARG A 129 -12.68 -2.41 2.53
CA ARG A 129 -13.19 -3.65 1.95
C ARG A 129 -13.08 -4.76 2.98
N CYS A 130 -14.19 -5.47 3.20
CA CYS A 130 -14.22 -6.73 3.89
C CYS A 130 -14.64 -7.81 2.88
N GLU A 131 -14.51 -9.07 3.23
CA GLU A 131 -14.66 -10.22 2.31
C GLU A 131 -15.95 -10.18 1.48
N TYR A 132 -17.07 -9.68 2.04
CA TYR A 132 -18.39 -9.63 1.37
C TYR A 132 -19.04 -8.23 1.42
N GLU A 133 -18.46 -7.28 2.15
CA GLU A 133 -19.06 -5.96 2.35
C GLU A 133 -18.00 -4.87 2.28
N SER A 134 -18.42 -3.68 1.90
CA SER A 134 -17.59 -2.48 2.00
C SER A 134 -18.21 -1.51 2.99
N THR A 135 -17.40 -0.93 3.86
CA THR A 135 -17.86 0.08 4.81
C THR A 135 -17.31 1.44 4.42
N LEU A 136 -18.20 2.43 4.30
CA LEU A 136 -17.82 3.82 4.12
C LEU A 136 -17.64 4.51 5.47
N TYR A 137 -16.47 5.09 5.68
CA TYR A 137 -16.15 5.90 6.85
C TYR A 137 -16.08 7.38 6.49
N ASP A 138 -16.76 8.21 7.29
CA ASP A 138 -16.57 9.66 7.33
C ASP A 138 -15.53 9.96 8.41
N VAL A 139 -14.27 10.10 7.99
CA VAL A 139 -13.15 10.34 8.90
C VAL A 139 -12.94 11.84 9.08
N ARG A 140 -12.89 12.28 10.34
CA ARG A 140 -12.64 13.68 10.73
C ARG A 140 -11.34 13.76 11.51
N ALA A 141 -10.39 14.53 11.00
CA ALA A 141 -9.06 14.68 11.59
C ALA A 141 -8.71 16.16 11.79
N ASP A 142 -7.93 16.47 12.83
CA ASP A 142 -7.37 17.80 13.02
C ASP A 142 -6.20 18.06 12.08
N ALA A 143 -5.44 17.00 11.75
CA ALA A 143 -4.38 17.02 10.76
C ALA A 143 -4.37 15.74 9.92
N ALA A 144 -3.80 15.81 8.72
CA ALA A 144 -3.59 14.65 7.86
C ALA A 144 -2.17 14.61 7.32
N ILE A 145 -1.58 13.41 7.31
CA ILE A 145 -0.25 13.14 6.75
C ILE A 145 -0.43 12.21 5.55
N LEU A 146 -0.05 12.68 4.37
CA LEU A 146 -0.11 11.90 3.14
C LEU A 146 1.24 11.20 2.92
N ALA A 147 1.27 9.88 3.09
CA ALA A 147 2.42 9.03 2.94
C ALA A 147 2.19 7.92 1.88
N CYS A 148 1.49 8.27 0.80
CA CYS A 148 1.02 7.35 -0.24
C CYS A 148 2.14 6.73 -1.09
N GLY A 149 3.40 7.18 -0.93
CA GLY A 149 4.53 6.66 -1.67
C GLY A 149 4.52 7.05 -3.15
N ALA A 150 5.05 6.16 -4.00
CA ALA A 150 5.14 6.36 -5.44
C ALA A 150 4.89 5.06 -6.18
N MET A 151 4.33 5.16 -7.37
CA MET A 151 4.12 4.06 -8.29
C MET A 151 5.21 4.04 -9.37
N GLU A 152 5.48 2.85 -9.91
CA GLU A 152 6.35 2.67 -11.06
C GLU A 152 5.63 3.12 -12.34
N ASN A 153 6.29 3.97 -13.11
CA ASN A 153 5.83 4.33 -14.45
C ASN A 153 6.39 3.34 -15.47
N MET A 154 5.51 2.61 -16.15
CA MET A 154 5.91 1.71 -17.23
C MET A 154 6.49 2.49 -18.41
N LEU A 155 7.58 1.96 -18.97
CA LEU A 155 8.13 2.48 -20.23
C LEU A 155 7.14 2.27 -21.37
N LEU A 156 6.99 3.29 -22.20
CA LEU A 156 6.10 3.25 -23.36
C LEU A 156 6.88 2.72 -24.58
N PHE A 157 6.54 1.49 -24.99
CA PHE A 157 7.04 0.84 -26.20
C PHE A 157 5.94 -0.10 -26.75
N PRO A 158 5.97 -0.44 -28.05
CA PRO A 158 4.99 -1.37 -28.60
C PRO A 158 5.03 -2.73 -27.89
N GLY A 159 3.88 -3.17 -27.37
CA GLY A 159 3.74 -4.44 -26.66
C GLY A 159 4.07 -4.38 -25.17
N ASN A 160 4.22 -3.19 -24.57
CA ASN A 160 4.44 -3.07 -23.11
C ASN A 160 3.25 -3.52 -22.27
N ASP A 161 2.10 -3.75 -22.89
CA ASP A 161 0.84 -4.25 -22.31
C ASP A 161 0.64 -5.76 -22.49
N LEU A 162 1.58 -6.46 -23.13
CA LEU A 162 1.50 -7.90 -23.34
C LEU A 162 1.79 -8.68 -22.06
N PRO A 163 1.14 -9.86 -21.88
CA PRO A 163 1.49 -10.78 -20.80
C PRO A 163 2.97 -11.15 -20.81
N GLY A 164 3.62 -11.08 -19.65
CA GLY A 164 5.07 -11.31 -19.53
C GLY A 164 5.90 -10.02 -19.51
N VAL A 165 5.29 -8.86 -19.77
CA VAL A 165 5.94 -7.56 -19.59
C VAL A 165 5.54 -7.00 -18.25
N TYR A 166 6.51 -6.81 -17.35
CA TYR A 166 6.29 -6.40 -15.97
C TYR A 166 7.17 -5.22 -15.59
N GLY A 167 6.66 -4.34 -14.74
CA GLY A 167 7.52 -3.43 -14.01
C GLY A 167 8.40 -4.16 -13.00
N ALA A 168 9.58 -3.65 -12.74
CA ALA A 168 10.54 -4.27 -11.82
C ALA A 168 9.95 -4.43 -10.40
N GLY A 169 9.19 -3.43 -9.92
CA GLY A 169 8.50 -3.50 -8.65
C GLY A 169 7.39 -4.57 -8.60
N ALA A 170 6.71 -4.82 -9.70
CA ALA A 170 5.73 -5.90 -9.81
C ALA A 170 6.41 -7.28 -9.73
N VAL A 171 7.56 -7.45 -10.37
CA VAL A 171 8.38 -8.67 -10.27
C VAL A 171 8.82 -8.93 -8.83
N GLN A 172 9.27 -7.91 -8.10
CA GLN A 172 9.57 -8.04 -6.66
C GLN A 172 8.38 -8.51 -5.85
N THR A 173 7.20 -7.97 -6.15
CA THR A 173 5.96 -8.33 -5.45
C THR A 173 5.60 -9.80 -5.73
N LEU A 174 5.65 -10.23 -6.99
CA LEU A 174 5.39 -11.63 -7.36
C LEU A 174 6.32 -12.57 -6.60
N MET A 175 7.63 -12.32 -6.62
CA MET A 175 8.62 -13.21 -6.01
C MET A 175 8.63 -13.15 -4.48
N ASN A 176 8.74 -11.93 -3.92
CA ASN A 176 9.09 -11.76 -2.51
C ASN A 176 7.87 -11.71 -1.59
N VAL A 177 6.68 -11.41 -2.13
CA VAL A 177 5.43 -11.40 -1.36
C VAL A 177 4.60 -12.65 -1.64
N TYR A 178 4.43 -12.98 -2.92
CA TYR A 178 3.55 -14.08 -3.31
C TYR A 178 4.26 -15.40 -3.60
N GLY A 179 5.60 -15.44 -3.64
CA GLY A 179 6.37 -16.64 -3.95
C GLY A 179 6.16 -17.15 -5.39
N VAL A 180 5.75 -16.27 -6.29
CA VAL A 180 5.47 -16.59 -7.70
C VAL A 180 6.69 -16.32 -8.56
N LYS A 181 7.13 -17.32 -9.30
CA LYS A 181 8.22 -17.20 -10.28
C LYS A 181 7.70 -16.51 -11.55
N PRO A 182 8.23 -15.32 -11.94
CA PRO A 182 7.69 -14.57 -13.07
C PRO A 182 8.05 -15.19 -14.44
N GLY A 183 9.04 -16.08 -14.49
CA GLY A 183 9.50 -16.75 -15.71
C GLY A 183 10.77 -17.53 -15.48
N GLU A 184 11.28 -18.25 -16.49
CA GLU A 184 12.54 -18.99 -16.42
C GLU A 184 13.74 -18.12 -16.85
N ARG A 185 13.49 -17.17 -17.72
CA ARG A 185 14.46 -16.23 -18.28
C ARG A 185 13.84 -14.87 -18.45
N VAL A 186 14.52 -13.83 -18.03
CA VAL A 186 14.04 -12.45 -18.02
C VAL A 186 15.04 -11.54 -18.71
N LEU A 187 14.54 -10.69 -19.60
CA LEU A 187 15.29 -9.56 -20.12
C LEU A 187 15.03 -8.34 -19.23
N MET A 188 16.08 -7.78 -18.62
CA MET A 188 15.97 -6.59 -17.80
C MET A 188 16.27 -5.34 -18.65
N VAL A 189 15.27 -4.48 -18.79
CA VAL A 189 15.43 -3.20 -19.48
C VAL A 189 15.65 -2.10 -18.46
N GLY A 190 16.88 -1.59 -18.38
CA GLY A 190 17.31 -0.53 -17.48
C GLY A 190 18.26 -1.01 -16.39
N ALA A 191 19.34 -0.24 -16.19
CA ALA A 191 20.42 -0.52 -15.23
C ALA A 191 20.45 0.46 -14.05
N GLY A 192 19.30 1.03 -13.69
CA GLY A 192 19.15 1.83 -12.46
C GLY A 192 19.17 0.94 -11.21
N ASN A 193 19.19 1.58 -10.03
CA ASN A 193 19.26 0.85 -8.74
C ASN A 193 18.20 -0.25 -8.61
N VAL A 194 16.96 0.03 -8.99
CA VAL A 194 15.86 -0.95 -8.92
C VAL A 194 16.10 -2.12 -9.87
N GLY A 195 16.48 -1.84 -11.13
CA GLY A 195 16.80 -2.88 -12.12
C GLY A 195 17.91 -3.82 -11.64
N LEU A 196 19.02 -3.28 -11.12
CA LEU A 196 20.13 -4.07 -10.59
C LEU A 196 19.72 -4.91 -9.38
N ILE A 197 18.95 -4.34 -8.46
CA ILE A 197 18.46 -5.06 -7.26
C ILE A 197 17.53 -6.20 -7.68
N VAL A 198 16.60 -5.95 -8.58
CA VAL A 198 15.65 -6.97 -9.05
C VAL A 198 16.36 -8.06 -9.84
N SER A 199 17.32 -7.71 -10.71
CA SER A 199 18.16 -8.68 -11.41
C SER A 199 18.91 -9.60 -10.43
N TYR A 200 19.49 -9.03 -9.38
CA TYR A 200 20.14 -9.82 -8.33
C TYR A 200 19.17 -10.77 -7.62
N GLN A 201 17.96 -10.30 -7.29
CA GLN A 201 16.93 -11.14 -6.67
C GLN A 201 16.43 -12.24 -7.59
N LEU A 202 16.28 -11.97 -8.90
CA LEU A 202 15.94 -12.97 -9.92
C LEU A 202 17.01 -14.07 -10.00
N LEU A 203 18.28 -13.70 -10.04
CA LEU A 203 19.41 -14.65 -10.04
C LEU A 203 19.41 -15.50 -8.76
N GLN A 204 19.13 -14.92 -7.60
CA GLN A 204 18.99 -15.68 -6.33
C GLN A 204 17.83 -16.67 -6.37
N ALA A 205 16.76 -16.35 -7.10
CA ALA A 205 15.63 -17.26 -7.32
C ALA A 205 15.86 -18.31 -8.42
N GLY A 206 17.06 -18.35 -9.00
CA GLY A 206 17.43 -19.30 -10.06
C GLY A 206 16.82 -18.94 -11.43
N ILE A 207 16.53 -17.67 -11.66
CA ILE A 207 15.99 -17.15 -12.93
C ILE A 207 17.15 -16.52 -13.72
N ALA A 208 17.29 -16.90 -14.99
CA ALA A 208 18.29 -16.31 -15.86
C ALA A 208 17.91 -14.85 -16.20
N VAL A 209 18.90 -13.95 -16.19
CA VAL A 209 18.70 -12.53 -16.49
C VAL A 209 19.68 -12.14 -17.62
N ASP A 210 19.11 -11.54 -18.67
CA ASP A 210 19.84 -10.96 -19.80
C ASP A 210 19.82 -9.44 -19.76
#